data_064a484eb9c516f68d31ae651c6e2636
#
_entry.id   064a484eb9c516f68d31ae651c6e2636
#
_cell.length_a   1.000
_cell.length_b   1.000
_cell.length_c   1.000
_cell.angle_alpha   90.00
_cell.angle_beta   90.00
_cell.angle_gamma   90.00
#
_symmetry.space_group_name_H-M   'P 1'
#
loop_
_entity.id
_entity.type
_entity.pdbx_description
1 polymer ?
#
loop_
_entity_poly.entity_id
_entity_poly.type
_entity_poly.pdbx_seq_one_letter_code
_entity_poly.pdbx_strand_id
1 'polypeptide(L)'
;MRMRKKKNLEERLSAVGDILFISDIEDRNFKTAKDDKEYIDFKNWFKNDNPIYLEIGCGKGKFSCEYAKSHPEINLIAVEKTANVLVSACEKAKTENIENLKFLKCSAEYLEKYIKEKSIERLFLNFSCPFPKKAYASHRLTHIKFLEIYKKLLKPTAEIHQKTDNMHFFEFSIEQFTLGGFKLKNISLDLHNSDFEGNIETEYEHRFASLGQPIYRLEAYLND
;
A
#
# COMPACT_ATOMS: atom_id res chain seq x y z
N MET A 1 0.86 -1.18 -21.93
CA MET A 1 -0.49 -1.36 -22.51
C MET A 1 -1.45 -0.44 -21.76
N ARG A 2 -2.17 0.46 -22.45
CA ARG A 2 -3.13 1.38 -21.78
C ARG A 2 -4.37 0.59 -21.38
N MET A 3 -4.71 0.56 -20.11
CA MET A 3 -5.87 -0.15 -19.60
C MET A 3 -7.16 0.50 -20.11
N ARG A 4 -8.09 -0.29 -20.68
CA ARG A 4 -9.38 0.22 -21.16
C ARG A 4 -10.22 0.67 -19.97
N LYS A 5 -10.82 1.89 -20.06
CA LYS A 5 -11.76 2.41 -19.04
C LYS A 5 -12.92 1.43 -18.86
N LYS A 6 -13.24 1.10 -17.62
CA LYS A 6 -14.40 0.26 -17.30
C LYS A 6 -15.70 0.97 -17.67
N LYS A 7 -16.71 0.21 -18.05
CA LYS A 7 -18.06 0.73 -18.31
C LYS A 7 -18.61 1.36 -17.02
N ASN A 8 -19.26 2.49 -17.13
CA ASN A 8 -19.90 3.22 -16.03
C ASN A 8 -18.97 3.50 -14.84
N LEU A 9 -17.68 3.78 -15.10
CA LEU A 9 -16.69 3.96 -14.03
C LEU A 9 -17.07 5.08 -13.06
N GLU A 10 -17.55 6.22 -13.53
CA GLU A 10 -17.92 7.37 -12.69
C GLU A 10 -19.08 7.03 -11.74
N GLU A 11 -20.14 6.39 -12.26
CA GLU A 11 -21.28 5.94 -11.46
C GLU A 11 -20.86 4.91 -10.39
N ARG A 12 -19.96 3.98 -10.77
CA ARG A 12 -19.44 2.96 -9.86
C ARG A 12 -18.57 3.57 -8.74
N LEU A 13 -17.74 4.58 -9.07
CA LEU A 13 -16.96 5.32 -8.08
C LEU A 13 -17.87 6.10 -7.13
N SER A 14 -18.90 6.74 -7.66
CA SER A 14 -19.90 7.45 -6.85
C SER A 14 -20.63 6.53 -5.88
N ALA A 15 -21.00 5.32 -6.30
CA ALA A 15 -21.67 4.31 -5.47
C ALA A 15 -20.84 3.80 -4.28
N VAL A 16 -19.53 4.01 -4.29
CA VAL A 16 -18.60 3.63 -3.20
C VAL A 16 -18.00 4.84 -2.48
N GLY A 17 -18.53 6.04 -2.69
CA GLY A 17 -17.98 7.30 -2.17
C GLY A 17 -17.90 7.39 -0.64
N ASP A 18 -18.69 6.61 0.08
CA ASP A 18 -18.68 6.52 1.55
C ASP A 18 -17.41 5.83 2.12
N ILE A 19 -16.76 5.00 1.31
CA ILE A 19 -15.52 4.29 1.67
C ILE A 19 -14.31 4.70 0.83
N LEU A 20 -14.49 5.61 -0.15
CA LEU A 20 -13.46 6.03 -1.09
C LEU A 20 -13.22 7.53 -1.04
N PHE A 21 -12.00 7.92 -0.72
CA PHE A 21 -11.50 9.28 -0.92
C PHE A 21 -10.75 9.36 -2.25
N ILE A 22 -11.06 10.36 -3.06
CA ILE A 22 -10.41 10.61 -4.35
C ILE A 22 -9.59 11.89 -4.25
N SER A 23 -8.26 11.76 -4.40
CA SER A 23 -7.35 12.89 -4.51
C SER A 23 -7.71 13.77 -5.72
N ASP A 24 -7.76 15.06 -5.53
CA ASP A 24 -7.96 16.08 -6.55
C ASP A 24 -6.70 16.39 -7.38
N ILE A 25 -5.55 15.80 -6.98
CA ILE A 25 -4.27 16.04 -7.65
C ILE A 25 -4.18 15.25 -8.94
N GLU A 26 -4.02 15.95 -10.05
CA GLU A 26 -3.54 15.37 -11.30
C GLU A 26 -2.01 15.29 -11.31
N ASP A 27 -1.45 14.24 -11.88
CA ASP A 27 0.01 13.94 -11.94
C ASP A 27 0.90 15.08 -12.49
N ARG A 28 0.32 16.13 -13.02
CA ARG A 28 1.04 17.27 -13.63
C ARG A 28 1.38 18.41 -12.66
N ASN A 29 0.79 18.43 -11.46
CA ASN A 29 0.93 19.55 -10.51
C ASN A 29 1.88 19.25 -9.35
N PHE A 30 2.90 18.43 -9.57
CA PHE A 30 3.78 17.82 -8.58
C PHE A 30 4.45 18.80 -7.58
N LYS A 31 4.79 20.02 -8.02
CA LYS A 31 5.58 20.95 -7.18
C LYS A 31 4.76 21.73 -6.16
N THR A 32 3.51 22.06 -6.46
CA THR A 32 2.65 22.89 -5.60
C THR A 32 1.70 22.07 -4.73
N ALA A 33 1.40 20.85 -5.14
CA ALA A 33 0.42 20.00 -4.48
C ALA A 33 0.85 19.47 -3.10
N LYS A 34 2.16 19.54 -2.74
CA LYS A 34 2.67 19.06 -1.45
C LYS A 34 2.56 20.08 -0.32
N ASP A 35 2.48 21.37 -0.64
CA ASP A 35 2.56 22.44 0.35
C ASP A 35 1.20 22.72 1.00
N ASP A 36 0.11 22.40 0.30
CA ASP A 36 -1.25 22.53 0.79
C ASP A 36 -1.74 21.23 1.40
N LYS A 37 -1.78 21.15 2.74
CA LYS A 37 -2.17 19.95 3.49
C LYS A 37 -3.69 19.87 3.64
N GLU A 38 -4.24 18.73 3.31
CA GLU A 38 -5.68 18.41 3.40
C GLU A 38 -5.84 17.05 4.10
N TYR A 39 -5.56 17.04 5.41
CA TYR A 39 -5.56 15.79 6.16
C TYR A 39 -6.95 15.18 6.29
N ILE A 40 -7.04 13.89 5.96
CA ILE A 40 -8.24 13.09 6.19
C ILE A 40 -8.38 12.86 7.70
N ASP A 41 -9.55 13.18 8.25
CA ASP A 41 -9.90 12.85 9.63
C ASP A 41 -10.27 11.36 9.73
N PHE A 42 -9.29 10.53 10.05
CA PHE A 42 -9.45 9.08 10.13
C PHE A 42 -10.46 8.67 11.21
N LYS A 43 -10.46 9.35 12.37
CA LYS A 43 -11.40 9.08 13.44
C LYS A 43 -12.85 9.27 12.97
N ASN A 44 -13.10 10.37 12.27
CA ASN A 44 -14.42 10.61 11.70
C ASN A 44 -14.75 9.64 10.56
N TRP A 45 -13.77 9.27 9.75
CA TRP A 45 -13.98 8.39 8.58
C TRP A 45 -14.27 6.93 9.00
N PHE A 46 -13.54 6.40 9.99
CA PHE A 46 -13.73 5.04 10.51
C PHE A 46 -14.73 4.95 11.68
N LYS A 47 -15.10 6.08 12.30
CA LYS A 47 -15.97 6.16 13.50
C LYS A 47 -15.38 5.46 14.73
N ASN A 48 -14.05 5.32 14.78
CA ASN A 48 -13.32 4.75 15.92
C ASN A 48 -11.87 5.29 15.94
N ASP A 49 -11.09 4.92 16.96
CA ASP A 49 -9.69 5.33 17.17
C ASP A 49 -8.71 4.14 17.02
N ASN A 50 -9.08 3.09 16.30
CA ASN A 50 -8.20 1.94 16.08
C ASN A 50 -6.91 2.34 15.35
N PRO A 51 -5.81 1.59 15.54
CA PRO A 51 -4.56 1.79 14.83
C PRO A 51 -4.73 1.85 13.31
N ILE A 52 -4.04 2.77 12.65
CA ILE A 52 -4.14 2.93 11.19
C ILE A 52 -2.99 2.17 10.51
N TYR A 53 -3.35 1.23 9.65
CA TYR A 53 -2.45 0.54 8.74
C TYR A 53 -2.66 1.02 7.31
N LEU A 54 -1.61 0.94 6.49
CA LEU A 54 -1.63 1.46 5.12
C LEU A 54 -1.13 0.39 4.14
N GLU A 55 -1.87 0.12 3.08
CA GLU A 55 -1.36 -0.64 1.93
C GLU A 55 -1.21 0.28 0.72
N ILE A 56 -0.03 0.30 0.08
CA ILE A 56 0.22 1.08 -1.13
C ILE A 56 0.30 0.16 -2.35
N GLY A 57 -0.59 0.39 -3.31
CA GLY A 57 -0.74 -0.45 -4.49
C GLY A 57 -1.68 -1.63 -4.27
N CYS A 58 -2.81 -1.42 -3.59
CA CYS A 58 -3.75 -2.49 -3.22
C CYS A 58 -4.37 -3.23 -4.40
N GLY A 59 -4.27 -2.71 -5.61
CA GLY A 59 -4.81 -3.35 -6.80
C GLY A 59 -6.32 -3.57 -6.70
N LYS A 60 -6.76 -4.82 -6.84
CA LYS A 60 -8.18 -5.21 -6.72
C LYS A 60 -8.60 -5.55 -5.26
N GLY A 61 -7.73 -5.34 -4.30
CA GLY A 61 -8.04 -5.37 -2.87
C GLY A 61 -8.18 -6.76 -2.25
N LYS A 62 -7.63 -7.83 -2.86
CA LYS A 62 -7.71 -9.17 -2.23
C LYS A 62 -7.05 -9.14 -0.86
N PHE A 63 -5.79 -8.72 -0.78
CA PHE A 63 -5.06 -8.62 0.49
C PHE A 63 -5.77 -7.67 1.46
N SER A 64 -6.11 -6.44 1.02
CA SER A 64 -6.75 -5.45 1.89
C SER A 64 -8.05 -5.99 2.51
N CYS A 65 -8.91 -6.65 1.72
CA CYS A 65 -10.17 -7.20 2.22
C CYS A 65 -9.94 -8.35 3.21
N GLU A 66 -9.05 -9.29 2.88
CA GLU A 66 -8.76 -10.43 3.75
C GLU A 66 -8.07 -10.00 5.04
N TYR A 67 -7.11 -9.06 4.94
CA TYR A 67 -6.40 -8.53 6.10
C TYR A 67 -7.32 -7.77 7.05
N ALA A 68 -8.17 -6.87 6.52
CA ALA A 68 -9.11 -6.11 7.34
C ALA A 68 -10.14 -7.01 8.05
N LYS A 69 -10.62 -8.07 7.38
CA LYS A 69 -11.54 -9.04 8.01
C LYS A 69 -10.89 -9.85 9.13
N SER A 70 -9.62 -10.23 8.96
CA SER A 70 -8.90 -11.01 9.98
C SER A 70 -8.37 -10.16 11.14
N HIS A 71 -8.39 -8.83 11.02
CA HIS A 71 -7.89 -7.89 12.01
C HIS A 71 -8.91 -6.78 12.29
N PRO A 72 -10.03 -7.08 12.96
CA PRO A 72 -11.08 -6.09 13.25
C PRO A 72 -10.62 -4.99 14.22
N GLU A 73 -9.54 -5.21 14.94
CA GLU A 73 -8.93 -4.29 15.90
C GLU A 73 -8.14 -3.14 15.25
N ILE A 74 -7.94 -3.16 13.91
CA ILE A 74 -7.23 -2.09 13.18
C ILE A 74 -8.11 -1.46 12.11
N ASN A 75 -7.71 -0.30 11.64
CA ASN A 75 -8.25 0.35 10.45
C ASN A 75 -7.24 0.25 9.31
N LEU A 76 -7.66 -0.21 8.14
CA LEU A 76 -6.80 -0.30 6.96
C LEU A 76 -7.18 0.73 5.91
N ILE A 77 -6.19 1.51 5.45
CA ILE A 77 -6.32 2.39 4.29
C ILE A 77 -5.61 1.76 3.11
N ALA A 78 -6.35 1.44 2.07
CA ALA A 78 -5.83 0.84 0.84
C ALA A 78 -5.68 1.90 -0.26
N VAL A 79 -4.43 2.14 -0.67
CA VAL A 79 -4.09 3.17 -1.67
C VAL A 79 -3.87 2.54 -3.04
N GLU A 80 -4.48 3.11 -4.06
CA GLU A 80 -4.25 2.76 -5.47
C GLU A 80 -4.45 4.01 -6.35
N LYS A 81 -3.52 4.24 -7.28
CA LYS A 81 -3.59 5.39 -8.18
C LYS A 81 -4.58 5.22 -9.33
N THR A 82 -4.87 3.99 -9.71
CA THR A 82 -5.64 3.64 -10.90
C THR A 82 -7.10 3.37 -10.57
N ALA A 83 -7.98 4.34 -10.84
CA ALA A 83 -9.42 4.23 -10.57
C ALA A 83 -10.06 2.97 -11.15
N ASN A 84 -9.66 2.57 -12.37
CA ASN A 84 -10.16 1.35 -13.03
C ASN A 84 -9.91 0.05 -12.22
N VAL A 85 -8.87 0.01 -11.43
CA VAL A 85 -8.52 -1.14 -10.59
C VAL A 85 -9.20 -1.00 -9.25
N LEU A 86 -9.03 0.17 -8.63
CA LEU A 86 -9.51 0.50 -7.28
C LEU A 86 -11.02 0.31 -7.11
N VAL A 87 -11.83 0.68 -8.11
CA VAL A 87 -13.28 0.54 -8.02
C VAL A 87 -13.71 -0.90 -7.71
N SER A 88 -13.01 -1.90 -8.25
CA SER A 88 -13.32 -3.31 -7.94
C SER A 88 -12.97 -3.69 -6.50
N ALA A 89 -11.91 -3.11 -5.94
CA ALA A 89 -11.56 -3.31 -4.53
C ALA A 89 -12.63 -2.71 -3.60
N CYS A 90 -13.10 -1.51 -3.91
CA CYS A 90 -14.16 -0.85 -3.16
C CYS A 90 -15.49 -1.63 -3.21
N GLU A 91 -15.90 -2.06 -4.40
CA GLU A 91 -17.11 -2.87 -4.59
C GLU A 91 -17.07 -4.18 -3.81
N LYS A 92 -15.91 -4.86 -3.84
CA LYS A 92 -15.68 -6.07 -3.07
C LYS A 92 -15.83 -5.80 -1.56
N ALA A 93 -15.19 -4.77 -1.04
CA ALA A 93 -15.26 -4.41 0.37
C ALA A 93 -16.70 -4.09 0.81
N LYS A 94 -17.48 -3.38 -0.04
CA LYS A 94 -18.92 -3.11 0.23
C LYS A 94 -19.75 -4.36 0.22
N THR A 95 -19.56 -5.25 -0.77
CA THR A 95 -20.29 -6.52 -0.87
C THR A 95 -20.02 -7.42 0.34
N GLU A 96 -18.81 -7.37 0.88
CA GLU A 96 -18.38 -8.16 2.04
C GLU A 96 -18.59 -7.43 3.37
N ASN A 97 -19.17 -6.22 3.37
CA ASN A 97 -19.46 -5.39 4.55
C ASN A 97 -18.24 -5.16 5.47
N ILE A 98 -17.09 -4.81 4.88
CA ILE A 98 -15.84 -4.58 5.61
C ILE A 98 -15.79 -3.13 6.10
N GLU A 99 -16.11 -2.88 7.37
CA GLU A 99 -16.25 -1.52 7.92
C GLU A 99 -14.91 -0.85 8.22
N ASN A 100 -13.89 -1.64 8.63
CA ASN A 100 -12.55 -1.20 8.99
C ASN A 100 -11.59 -1.08 7.78
N LEU A 101 -12.14 -1.04 6.55
CA LEU A 101 -11.38 -0.85 5.31
C LEU A 101 -11.90 0.37 4.56
N LYS A 102 -11.01 1.31 4.27
CA LYS A 102 -11.28 2.49 3.44
C LYS A 102 -10.25 2.59 2.33
N PHE A 103 -10.59 3.34 1.29
CA PHE A 103 -9.77 3.44 0.08
C PHE A 103 -9.36 4.87 -0.22
N LEU A 104 -8.13 5.06 -0.67
CA LEU A 104 -7.60 6.34 -1.11
C LEU A 104 -7.12 6.22 -2.55
N LYS A 105 -7.79 6.89 -3.49
CA LYS A 105 -7.28 7.03 -4.86
C LYS A 105 -6.23 8.12 -4.89
N CYS A 106 -4.96 7.73 -4.79
CA CYS A 106 -3.83 8.67 -4.74
C CYS A 106 -2.55 8.01 -5.26
N SER A 107 -1.62 8.81 -5.78
CA SER A 107 -0.24 8.36 -5.99
C SER A 107 0.55 8.46 -4.69
N ALA A 108 1.49 7.54 -4.47
CA ALA A 108 2.32 7.49 -3.26
C ALA A 108 3.12 8.79 -3.01
N GLU A 109 3.43 9.54 -4.06
CA GLU A 109 4.10 10.83 -3.99
C GLU A 109 3.31 11.91 -3.23
N TYR A 110 1.98 11.77 -3.12
CA TYR A 110 1.08 12.77 -2.53
C TYR A 110 0.48 12.37 -1.18
N LEU A 111 0.91 11.27 -0.60
CA LEU A 111 0.38 10.77 0.68
C LEU A 111 0.51 11.79 1.81
N GLU A 112 1.61 12.56 1.83
CA GLU A 112 1.83 13.62 2.84
C GLU A 112 0.80 14.76 2.78
N LYS A 113 0.06 14.91 1.70
CA LYS A 113 -1.05 15.87 1.62
C LYS A 113 -2.24 15.42 2.46
N TYR A 114 -2.54 14.11 2.40
CA TYR A 114 -3.80 13.55 2.92
C TYR A 114 -3.63 12.81 4.25
N ILE A 115 -2.44 12.33 4.55
CA ILE A 115 -2.13 11.53 5.74
C ILE A 115 -1.28 12.36 6.70
N LYS A 116 -1.76 12.53 7.93
CA LYS A 116 -1.04 13.26 8.98
C LYS A 116 0.25 12.55 9.35
N GLU A 117 1.28 13.33 9.68
CA GLU A 117 2.55 12.79 10.17
C GLU A 117 2.36 11.94 11.43
N LYS A 118 3.19 10.89 11.54
CA LYS A 118 3.22 9.98 12.71
C LYS A 118 1.86 9.37 13.05
N SER A 119 1.05 9.07 12.01
CA SER A 119 -0.28 8.48 12.20
C SER A 119 -0.40 7.01 11.77
N ILE A 120 0.58 6.48 11.03
CA ILE A 120 0.56 5.12 10.48
C ILE A 120 1.39 4.18 11.36
N GLU A 121 0.81 3.04 11.75
CA GLU A 121 1.47 2.04 12.59
C GLU A 121 2.05 0.86 11.81
N ARG A 122 1.54 0.60 10.61
CA ARG A 122 2.12 -0.40 9.68
C ARG A 122 1.86 -0.03 8.23
N LEU A 123 2.84 -0.28 7.38
CA LEU A 123 2.75 -0.04 5.95
C LEU A 123 3.06 -1.34 5.18
N PHE A 124 2.20 -1.68 4.22
CA PHE A 124 2.36 -2.84 3.34
C PHE A 124 2.73 -2.43 1.93
N LEU A 125 3.74 -3.09 1.36
CA LEU A 125 4.20 -2.99 -0.01
C LEU A 125 4.16 -4.38 -0.65
N ASN A 126 2.97 -4.80 -1.10
CA ASN A 126 2.76 -6.13 -1.66
C ASN A 126 2.86 -6.08 -3.18
N PHE A 127 3.81 -6.82 -3.78
CA PHE A 127 3.98 -7.00 -5.22
C PHE A 127 3.97 -5.69 -6.02
N SER A 128 4.60 -4.66 -5.46
CA SER A 128 4.79 -3.37 -6.14
C SER A 128 5.57 -3.56 -7.43
N CYS A 129 5.30 -2.69 -8.42
CA CYS A 129 5.95 -2.77 -9.72
C CYS A 129 7.49 -2.67 -9.60
N PRO A 130 8.25 -3.67 -10.09
CA PRO A 130 9.70 -3.72 -9.94
C PRO A 130 10.45 -2.75 -10.87
N PHE A 131 9.80 -2.18 -11.89
CA PHE A 131 10.41 -1.28 -12.87
C PHE A 131 11.81 -1.76 -13.28
N PRO A 132 11.94 -2.78 -14.16
CA PRO A 132 13.21 -3.49 -14.40
C PRO A 132 14.32 -2.62 -15.01
N LYS A 133 13.95 -1.55 -15.73
CA LYS A 133 14.95 -0.62 -16.31
C LYS A 133 15.51 0.30 -15.23
N LYS A 134 16.85 0.43 -15.16
CA LYS A 134 17.56 1.30 -14.20
C LYS A 134 17.06 2.75 -14.22
N ALA A 135 16.75 3.29 -15.41
CA ALA A 135 16.22 4.64 -15.57
C ALA A 135 14.89 4.88 -14.83
N TYR A 136 14.16 3.82 -14.48
CA TYR A 136 12.91 3.90 -13.75
C TYR A 136 13.03 3.48 -12.27
N ALA A 137 14.23 3.27 -11.76
CA ALA A 137 14.45 2.87 -10.37
C ALA A 137 13.78 3.82 -9.35
N SER A 138 13.77 5.12 -9.66
CA SER A 138 13.11 6.15 -8.84
C SER A 138 11.57 6.03 -8.76
N HIS A 139 10.95 5.17 -9.57
CA HIS A 139 9.51 4.88 -9.49
C HIS A 139 9.18 3.68 -8.60
N ARG A 140 10.18 2.92 -8.15
CA ARG A 140 9.99 1.80 -7.23
C ARG A 140 9.55 2.33 -5.87
N LEU A 141 8.51 1.73 -5.28
CA LEU A 141 7.96 2.19 -3.99
C LEU A 141 8.93 2.03 -2.80
N THR A 142 10.01 1.27 -2.95
CA THR A 142 11.09 1.17 -1.95
C THR A 142 12.27 2.10 -2.23
N HIS A 143 12.24 2.93 -3.28
CA HIS A 143 13.28 3.92 -3.53
C HIS A 143 13.33 4.96 -2.39
N ILE A 144 14.52 5.44 -2.05
CA ILE A 144 14.77 6.38 -0.94
C ILE A 144 13.80 7.57 -0.92
N LYS A 145 13.43 8.13 -2.07
CA LYS A 145 12.48 9.24 -2.15
C LYS A 145 11.11 8.92 -1.54
N PHE A 146 10.63 7.67 -1.65
CA PHE A 146 9.40 7.22 -1.01
C PHE A 146 9.61 6.89 0.45
N LEU A 147 10.76 6.29 0.78
CA LEU A 147 11.11 5.99 2.16
C LEU A 147 11.14 7.26 3.02
N GLU A 148 11.60 8.40 2.47
CA GLU A 148 11.54 9.70 3.16
C GLU A 148 10.10 10.18 3.40
N ILE A 149 9.17 9.90 2.48
CA ILE A 149 7.74 10.16 2.70
C ILE A 149 7.22 9.24 3.83
N TYR A 150 7.53 7.95 3.76
CA TYR A 150 7.04 6.99 4.74
C TYR A 150 7.56 7.28 6.16
N LYS A 151 8.82 7.70 6.32
CA LYS A 151 9.38 8.13 7.62
C LYS A 151 8.55 9.23 8.31
N LYS A 152 8.00 10.16 7.53
CA LYS A 152 7.16 11.21 8.09
C LYS A 152 5.80 10.66 8.55
N LEU A 153 5.22 9.75 7.78
CA LEU A 153 3.89 9.20 8.05
C LEU A 153 3.88 8.17 9.18
N LEU A 154 4.96 7.40 9.29
CA LEU A 154 5.09 6.28 10.24
C LEU A 154 5.30 6.77 11.67
N LYS A 155 4.63 6.13 12.63
CA LYS A 155 4.95 6.24 14.05
C LYS A 155 6.35 5.67 14.33
N PRO A 156 7.02 6.05 15.42
CA PRO A 156 8.36 5.53 15.76
C PRO A 156 8.44 3.99 15.80
N THR A 157 7.42 3.36 16.35
CA THR A 157 7.33 1.88 16.47
C THR A 157 6.80 1.17 15.22
N ALA A 158 6.53 1.91 14.15
CA ALA A 158 5.90 1.36 12.96
C ALA A 158 6.85 0.53 12.10
N GLU A 159 6.27 -0.35 11.32
CA GLU A 159 6.98 -1.27 10.42
C GLU A 159 6.49 -1.13 8.98
N ILE A 160 7.41 -1.36 8.04
CA ILE A 160 7.09 -1.56 6.63
C ILE A 160 7.27 -3.04 6.31
N HIS A 161 6.21 -3.69 5.85
CA HIS A 161 6.24 -5.07 5.39
C HIS A 161 6.26 -5.09 3.87
N GLN A 162 7.23 -5.77 3.28
CA GLN A 162 7.34 -5.94 1.83
C GLN A 162 7.24 -7.41 1.44
N LYS A 163 6.49 -7.69 0.37
CA LYS A 163 6.50 -8.96 -0.36
C LYS A 163 6.70 -8.71 -1.85
N THR A 164 7.48 -9.58 -2.51
CA THR A 164 7.68 -9.55 -3.97
C THR A 164 8.16 -10.90 -4.48
N ASP A 165 7.81 -11.24 -5.71
CA ASP A 165 8.33 -12.37 -6.50
C ASP A 165 9.64 -12.03 -7.23
N ASN A 166 10.04 -10.75 -7.26
CA ASN A 166 11.17 -10.28 -8.04
C ASN A 166 12.43 -10.12 -7.18
N MET A 167 13.38 -11.05 -7.33
CA MET A 167 14.64 -11.07 -6.60
C MET A 167 15.43 -9.75 -6.74
N HIS A 168 15.61 -9.23 -7.95
CA HIS A 168 16.39 -8.00 -8.16
C HIS A 168 15.72 -6.77 -7.55
N PHE A 169 14.39 -6.75 -7.51
CA PHE A 169 13.68 -5.70 -6.78
C PHE A 169 13.81 -5.87 -5.27
N PHE A 170 13.87 -7.10 -4.78
CA PHE A 170 14.10 -7.38 -3.37
C PHE A 170 15.51 -6.96 -2.92
N GLU A 171 16.56 -7.30 -3.70
CA GLU A 171 17.94 -6.83 -3.48
C GLU A 171 18.02 -5.30 -3.44
N PHE A 172 17.41 -4.64 -4.43
CA PHE A 172 17.30 -3.19 -4.45
C PHE A 172 16.60 -2.64 -3.20
N SER A 173 15.54 -3.28 -2.76
CA SER A 173 14.78 -2.84 -1.58
C SER A 173 15.62 -2.91 -0.31
N ILE A 174 16.37 -3.99 -0.11
CA ILE A 174 17.30 -4.14 1.02
C ILE A 174 18.31 -2.98 1.03
N GLU A 175 18.93 -2.68 -0.12
CA GLU A 175 19.86 -1.56 -0.25
C GLU A 175 19.21 -0.23 0.12
N GLN A 176 18.03 0.06 -0.44
CA GLN A 176 17.34 1.33 -0.21
C GLN A 176 16.85 1.51 1.22
N PHE A 177 16.33 0.46 1.85
CA PHE A 177 15.96 0.50 3.27
C PHE A 177 17.17 0.77 4.15
N THR A 178 18.30 0.11 3.88
CA THR A 178 19.55 0.32 4.62
C THR A 178 20.07 1.75 4.44
N LEU A 179 20.11 2.27 3.21
CA LEU A 179 20.48 3.66 2.91
C LEU A 179 19.51 4.66 3.59
N GLY A 180 18.25 4.30 3.68
CA GLY A 180 17.22 5.07 4.39
C GLY A 180 17.31 4.99 5.91
N GLY A 181 18.28 4.29 6.48
CA GLY A 181 18.42 4.15 7.94
C GLY A 181 17.43 3.21 8.60
N PHE A 182 16.71 2.38 7.81
CA PHE A 182 15.87 1.33 8.36
C PHE A 182 16.72 0.11 8.74
N LYS A 183 16.34 -0.52 9.84
CA LYS A 183 16.79 -1.89 10.17
C LYS A 183 15.83 -2.91 9.56
N LEU A 184 16.38 -4.07 9.23
CA LEU A 184 15.62 -5.16 8.64
C LEU A 184 15.52 -6.33 9.61
N LYS A 185 14.36 -7.00 9.61
CA LYS A 185 14.12 -8.24 10.36
C LYS A 185 13.19 -9.17 9.55
N ASN A 186 13.05 -10.39 10.00
CA ASN A 186 12.15 -11.40 9.43
C ASN A 186 12.29 -11.51 7.90
N ILE A 187 13.57 -11.53 7.43
CA ILE A 187 13.88 -11.68 6.02
C ILE A 187 13.66 -13.12 5.63
N SER A 188 12.83 -13.35 4.61
CA SER A 188 12.65 -14.66 3.98
C SER A 188 12.95 -14.56 2.49
N LEU A 189 13.72 -15.52 1.99
CA LEU A 189 14.01 -15.68 0.55
C LEU A 189 13.03 -16.67 -0.11
N ASP A 190 12.21 -17.34 0.68
CA ASP A 190 11.14 -18.22 0.23
C ASP A 190 10.04 -18.28 1.31
N LEU A 191 9.09 -17.37 1.24
CA LEU A 191 8.05 -17.19 2.25
C LEU A 191 7.21 -18.45 2.45
N HIS A 192 6.83 -19.12 1.35
CA HIS A 192 5.95 -20.29 1.40
C HIS A 192 6.61 -21.55 1.98
N ASN A 193 7.95 -21.61 1.97
CA ASN A 193 8.74 -22.67 2.59
C ASN A 193 9.40 -22.22 3.90
N SER A 194 8.95 -21.10 4.50
CA SER A 194 9.45 -20.58 5.77
C SER A 194 8.50 -20.88 6.93
N ASP A 195 8.98 -20.71 8.17
CA ASP A 195 8.18 -20.84 9.39
C ASP A 195 7.25 -19.63 9.66
N PHE A 196 7.05 -18.75 8.67
CA PHE A 196 6.20 -17.57 8.83
C PHE A 196 4.73 -17.96 8.83
N GLU A 197 4.06 -17.74 9.96
CA GLU A 197 2.63 -17.98 10.13
C GLU A 197 1.80 -16.70 9.81
N GLY A 198 0.53 -16.89 9.45
CA GLY A 198 -0.42 -15.79 9.23
C GLY A 198 -0.22 -15.04 7.91
N ASN A 199 0.43 -15.66 6.91
CA ASN A 199 0.54 -15.06 5.58
C ASN A 199 -0.84 -14.94 4.90
N ILE A 200 -1.21 -13.73 4.50
CA ILE A 200 -2.38 -13.48 3.66
C ILE A 200 -1.91 -13.30 2.23
N GLU A 201 -2.30 -14.23 1.36
CA GLU A 201 -1.90 -14.24 -0.03
C GLU A 201 -2.59 -13.15 -0.85
N THR A 202 -1.83 -12.44 -1.67
CA THR A 202 -2.38 -11.57 -2.72
C THR A 202 -2.81 -12.39 -3.95
N GLU A 203 -3.53 -11.76 -4.91
CA GLU A 203 -3.81 -12.41 -6.22
C GLU A 203 -2.51 -12.75 -6.98
N TYR A 204 -1.50 -11.87 -6.89
CA TYR A 204 -0.19 -12.08 -7.52
C TYR A 204 0.59 -13.20 -6.85
N GLU A 205 0.62 -13.21 -5.53
CA GLU A 205 1.31 -14.23 -4.74
C GLU A 205 0.82 -15.64 -5.07
N HIS A 206 -0.49 -15.84 -5.01
CA HIS A 206 -1.10 -17.13 -5.36
C HIS A 206 -0.68 -17.63 -6.74
N ARG A 207 -0.66 -16.73 -7.73
CA ARG A 207 -0.25 -17.07 -9.10
C ARG A 207 1.22 -17.50 -9.18
N PHE A 208 2.14 -16.80 -8.53
CA PHE A 208 3.58 -17.09 -8.63
C PHE A 208 3.97 -18.29 -7.75
N ALA A 209 3.41 -18.40 -6.55
CA ALA A 209 3.61 -19.55 -5.68
C ALA A 209 3.14 -20.86 -6.33
N SER A 210 1.99 -20.84 -7.01
CA SER A 210 1.49 -22.01 -7.76
C SER A 210 2.39 -22.44 -8.94
N LEU A 211 3.28 -21.56 -9.40
CA LEU A 211 4.31 -21.84 -10.40
C LEU A 211 5.66 -22.28 -9.77
N GLY A 212 5.71 -22.44 -8.44
CA GLY A 212 6.94 -22.78 -7.71
C GLY A 212 7.96 -21.66 -7.63
N GLN A 213 7.56 -20.40 -7.86
CA GLN A 213 8.44 -19.26 -7.74
C GLN A 213 8.51 -18.82 -6.26
N PRO A 214 9.72 -18.57 -5.71
CA PRO A 214 9.86 -18.10 -4.35
C PRO A 214 9.28 -16.70 -4.17
N ILE A 215 8.70 -16.45 -3.02
CA ILE A 215 8.24 -15.13 -2.62
C ILE A 215 9.19 -14.59 -1.56
N TYR A 216 9.79 -13.44 -1.84
CA TYR A 216 10.69 -12.72 -0.95
C TYR A 216 9.89 -11.82 -0.02
N ARG A 217 10.26 -11.83 1.25
CA ARG A 217 9.62 -11.02 2.30
C ARG A 217 10.64 -10.40 3.23
N LEU A 218 10.37 -9.19 3.71
CA LEU A 218 11.10 -8.55 4.80
C LEU A 218 10.18 -7.61 5.60
N GLU A 219 10.62 -7.29 6.79
CA GLU A 219 10.11 -6.21 7.61
C GLU A 219 11.21 -5.18 7.84
N ALA A 220 10.87 -3.89 7.67
CA ALA A 220 11.78 -2.77 7.89
C ALA A 220 11.21 -1.84 8.97
N TYR A 221 12.04 -1.35 9.88
CA TYR A 221 11.65 -0.45 10.97
C TYR A 221 12.74 0.58 11.24
N LEU A 222 12.35 1.72 11.82
CA LEU A 222 13.29 2.72 12.30
C LEU A 222 13.62 2.40 13.78
N ASN A 223 14.88 2.58 14.16
CA ASN A 223 15.23 2.67 15.58
C ASN A 223 15.06 4.12 16.02
N ASP A 224 14.48 4.31 17.17
CA ASP A 224 14.57 5.58 17.89
C ASP A 224 16.00 5.91 18.27
#